data_47da8d8fa11785ca46a9e084bf556052
#
_entry.id   47da8d8fa11785ca46a9e084bf556052
#
_cell.length_a   1.000
_cell.length_b   1.000
_cell.length_c   1.000
_cell.angle_alpha   90.00
_cell.angle_beta   90.00
_cell.angle_gamma   90.00
#
_symmetry.space_group_name_H-M   'P 1'
#
loop_
_entity.id
_entity.type
_entity.pdbx_description
1 polymer ?
#
loop_
_entity_poly.entity_id
_entity_poly.type
_entity_poly.pdbx_seq_one_letter_code
_entity_poly.pdbx_strand_id
1 'polypeptide(L)'
;LNTTVDDRSLVVHLANLQKEKTSITLESLDSRETYHEQNITAHNGYMTRLNLSKLPKGRYILRVKQESGSLRQVLVIDQHSILCSKIALD
;
A
#
# COMPACT_ATOMS: atom_id res chain seq x y z
N LEU A 1 1.69 3.67 9.86
CA LEU A 1 1.71 2.72 8.74
C LEU A 1 2.81 1.68 8.93
N ASN A 2 2.44 0.44 8.81
CA ASN A 2 3.37 -0.67 8.86
C ASN A 2 2.96 -1.68 7.78
N THR A 3 3.92 -2.23 7.07
CA THR A 3 3.67 -3.23 6.04
C THR A 3 4.52 -4.46 6.26
N THR A 4 3.94 -5.61 5.96
CA THR A 4 4.62 -6.90 6.09
C THR A 4 4.32 -7.73 4.86
N VAL A 5 5.36 -8.31 4.28
CA VAL A 5 5.21 -9.27 3.18
C VAL A 5 4.95 -10.66 3.78
N ASP A 6 3.87 -11.28 3.36
CA ASP A 6 3.50 -12.62 3.78
C ASP A 6 3.16 -13.43 2.53
N ASP A 7 4.08 -14.31 2.14
CA ASP A 7 4.02 -15.07 0.90
C ASP A 7 3.90 -14.12 -0.30
N ARG A 8 2.79 -14.16 -1.03
CA ARG A 8 2.55 -13.26 -2.18
C ARG A 8 1.52 -12.19 -1.84
N SER A 9 1.44 -11.82 -0.57
CA SER A 9 0.54 -10.78 -0.09
C SER A 9 1.29 -9.69 0.64
N LEU A 10 0.74 -8.50 0.64
CA LEU A 10 1.20 -7.39 1.46
C LEU A 10 0.14 -7.10 2.52
N VAL A 11 0.51 -7.22 3.78
CA VAL A 11 -0.36 -6.86 4.88
C VAL A 11 -0.09 -5.41 5.23
N VAL A 12 -1.10 -4.57 5.11
CA VAL A 12 -1.02 -3.14 5.41
C VAL A 12 -1.72 -2.88 6.72
N HIS A 13 -0.99 -2.32 7.68
CA HIS A 13 -1.51 -2.04 9.01
C HIS A 13 -1.42 -0.53 9.27
N LEU A 14 -2.57 0.09 9.50
CA LEU A 14 -2.69 1.51 9.77
C LEU A 14 -3.08 1.72 11.23
N ALA A 15 -2.45 2.70 11.86
CA ALA A 15 -2.73 3.08 13.23
C ALA A 15 -2.85 4.60 13.32
N ASN A 16 -3.53 5.07 14.36
CA ASN A 16 -3.66 6.51 14.64
C ASN A 16 -4.28 7.30 13.48
N LEU A 17 -5.29 6.73 12.84
CA LEU A 17 -5.97 7.38 11.71
C LEU A 17 -6.82 8.57 12.12
N GLN A 18 -7.15 8.69 13.41
CA GLN A 18 -7.94 9.80 13.97
C GLN A 18 -9.28 10.01 13.25
N LYS A 19 -9.84 8.92 12.74
CA LYS A 19 -11.09 8.90 11.98
C LYS A 19 -11.08 9.80 10.75
N GLU A 20 -9.92 10.22 10.28
CA GLU A 20 -9.79 10.96 9.03
C GLU A 20 -10.12 10.06 7.84
N LYS A 21 -10.61 10.67 6.77
CA LYS A 21 -10.73 9.97 5.50
C LYS A 21 -9.34 9.53 5.04
N THR A 22 -9.20 8.24 4.78
CA THR A 22 -7.93 7.65 4.38
C THR A 22 -8.13 6.87 3.10
N SER A 23 -7.25 7.04 2.14
CA SER A 23 -7.25 6.21 0.93
C SER A 23 -5.97 5.41 0.84
N ILE A 24 -6.10 4.16 0.41
CA ILE A 24 -4.99 3.28 0.10
C ILE A 24 -5.03 3.00 -1.38
N THR A 25 -3.95 3.27 -2.10
CA THR A 25 -3.84 2.95 -3.52
C THR A 25 -2.57 2.18 -3.80
N LEU A 26 -2.66 1.24 -4.72
CA LEU A 26 -1.51 0.52 -5.26
C LEU A 26 -1.48 0.74 -6.77
N GLU A 27 -0.43 1.35 -7.27
CA GLU A 27 -0.30 1.75 -8.66
C GLU A 27 1.03 1.24 -9.23
N SER A 28 1.01 0.80 -10.48
CA SER A 28 2.25 0.47 -11.18
C SER A 28 3.01 1.74 -11.53
N LEU A 29 4.30 1.77 -11.20
CA LEU A 29 5.18 2.86 -11.63
C LEU A 29 5.52 2.76 -13.12
N ASP A 30 5.43 1.57 -13.69
CA ASP A 30 5.80 1.32 -15.07
C ASP A 30 4.65 1.64 -16.03
N SER A 31 3.42 1.22 -15.73
CA SER A 31 2.26 1.41 -16.60
C SER A 31 1.29 2.49 -16.13
N ARG A 32 1.43 2.95 -14.89
CA ARG A 32 0.53 3.91 -14.25
C ARG A 32 -0.88 3.36 -14.00
N GLU A 33 -1.08 2.07 -14.15
CA GLU A 33 -2.36 1.45 -13.81
C GLU A 33 -2.54 1.35 -12.31
N THR A 34 -3.76 1.60 -11.84
CA THR A 34 -4.14 1.40 -10.45
C THR A 34 -4.68 -0.02 -10.28
N TYR A 35 -4.05 -0.79 -9.42
CA TYR A 35 -4.43 -2.18 -9.17
C TYR A 35 -5.26 -2.36 -7.91
N HIS A 36 -5.25 -1.40 -7.03
CA HIS A 36 -6.06 -1.43 -5.81
C HIS A 36 -6.36 -0.02 -5.37
N GLU A 37 -7.60 0.21 -4.98
CA GLU A 37 -8.01 1.47 -4.38
C GLU A 37 -9.03 1.17 -3.31
N GLN A 38 -8.83 1.75 -2.13
CA GLN A 38 -9.69 1.51 -0.98
C GLN A 38 -9.81 2.79 -0.18
N ASN A 39 -11.04 3.12 0.21
CA ASN A 39 -11.32 4.28 1.04
C ASN A 39 -11.80 3.81 2.41
N ILE A 40 -11.24 4.41 3.44
CA ILE A 40 -11.51 4.08 4.83
C ILE A 40 -11.98 5.34 5.52
N THR A 41 -13.10 5.25 6.23
CA THR A 41 -13.64 6.38 6.99
C THR A 41 -14.01 5.92 8.40
N ALA A 42 -13.95 6.85 9.35
CA ALA A 42 -14.41 6.65 10.73
C ALA A 42 -13.67 5.52 11.49
N HIS A 43 -12.41 5.24 11.12
CA HIS A 43 -11.57 4.26 11.81
C HIS A 43 -10.35 4.93 12.43
N ASN A 44 -9.92 4.44 13.58
CA ASN A 44 -8.65 4.83 14.19
C ASN A 44 -7.52 3.91 13.75
N GLY A 45 -7.84 2.66 13.48
CA GLY A 45 -6.91 1.67 12.97
C GLY A 45 -7.57 0.80 11.92
N TYR A 46 -6.77 0.23 11.04
CA TYR A 46 -7.29 -0.60 9.95
C TYR A 46 -6.18 -1.54 9.49
N MET A 47 -6.56 -2.73 9.12
CA MET A 47 -5.64 -3.70 8.55
C MET A 47 -6.26 -4.33 7.32
N THR A 48 -5.49 -4.45 6.26
CA THR A 48 -5.94 -5.10 5.03
C THR A 48 -4.81 -5.92 4.45
N ARG A 49 -5.17 -6.96 3.72
CA ARG A 49 -4.23 -7.82 3.02
C ARG A 49 -4.43 -7.65 1.52
N LEU A 50 -3.39 -7.25 0.83
CA LEU A 50 -3.41 -7.11 -0.63
C LEU A 50 -2.76 -8.36 -1.24
N ASN A 51 -3.54 -9.09 -2.05
CA ASN A 51 -3.02 -10.25 -2.76
C ASN A 51 -2.28 -9.78 -4.01
N LEU A 52 -0.98 -9.98 -4.04
CA LEU A 52 -0.12 -9.52 -5.14
C LEU A 52 0.21 -10.64 -6.14
N SER A 53 -0.33 -11.84 -5.95
CA SER A 53 0.07 -13.03 -6.73
C SER A 53 -0.25 -12.92 -8.21
N LYS A 54 -1.22 -12.09 -8.58
CA LYS A 54 -1.64 -11.92 -9.99
C LYS A 54 -1.08 -10.66 -10.63
N LEU A 55 -0.26 -9.91 -9.92
CA LEU A 55 0.31 -8.68 -10.47
C LEU A 55 1.54 -9.00 -11.33
N PRO A 56 1.71 -8.32 -12.46
CA PRO A 56 2.91 -8.47 -13.26
C PRO A 56 4.17 -8.09 -12.49
N LYS A 57 5.30 -8.64 -12.89
CA LYS A 57 6.59 -8.19 -12.39
C LYS A 57 6.75 -6.70 -12.66
N GLY A 58 7.36 -5.99 -11.75
CA GLY A 58 7.64 -4.58 -11.94
C GLY A 58 7.67 -3.81 -10.64
N ARG A 59 7.64 -2.51 -10.79
CA ARG A 59 7.69 -1.58 -9.67
C ARG A 59 6.30 -1.00 -9.42
N TYR A 60 5.95 -0.93 -8.15
CA TYR A 60 4.66 -0.44 -7.71
C TYR A 60 4.86 0.58 -6.60
N ILE A 61 3.88 1.44 -6.44
CA ILE A 61 3.88 2.38 -5.33
C ILE A 61 2.59 2.22 -4.54
N LEU A 62 2.75 2.02 -3.24
CA LEU A 62 1.66 2.03 -2.29
C LEU A 62 1.59 3.44 -1.71
N ARG A 63 0.42 4.08 -1.79
CA ARG A 63 0.17 5.37 -1.17
C ARG A 63 -0.94 5.27 -0.16
N VAL A 64 -0.74 5.93 0.97
CA VAL A 64 -1.76 6.11 1.98
C VAL A 64 -1.95 7.61 2.15
N LYS A 65 -3.12 8.11 1.77
CA LYS A 65 -3.42 9.54 1.78
C LYS A 65 -4.44 9.87 2.85
N GLN A 66 -4.16 10.92 3.61
CA GLN A 66 -5.08 11.54 4.55
C GLN A 66 -5.04 13.05 4.34
N GLU A 67 -5.98 13.79 4.93
CA GLU A 67 -5.95 15.26 4.88
C GLU A 67 -4.69 15.81 5.52
N SER A 68 -4.23 15.18 6.59
CA SER A 68 -3.03 15.61 7.33
C SER A 68 -1.72 15.29 6.62
N GLY A 69 -1.74 14.47 5.58
CA GLY A 69 -0.52 14.12 4.84
C GLY A 69 -0.62 12.76 4.18
N SER A 70 0.41 12.41 3.45
CA SER A 70 0.47 11.16 2.69
C SER A 70 1.78 10.45 2.94
N LEU A 71 1.72 9.12 2.88
CA LEU A 71 2.89 8.25 2.96
C LEU A 71 2.95 7.40 1.70
N ARG A 72 4.16 7.00 1.34
CA ARG A 72 4.38 6.13 0.19
C ARG A 72 5.42 5.06 0.51
N GLN A 73 5.31 3.96 -0.20
CA GLN A 73 6.29 2.87 -0.16
C GLN A 73 6.39 2.28 -1.56
N VAL A 74 7.61 2.07 -2.03
CA VAL A 74 7.84 1.43 -3.33
C VAL A 74 7.99 -0.06 -3.11
N LEU A 75 7.35 -0.84 -3.98
CA LEU A 75 7.48 -2.30 -4.00
C LEU A 75 8.07 -2.74 -5.33
N VAL A 76 8.92 -3.75 -5.27
CA VAL A 76 9.41 -4.43 -6.47
C VAL A 76 8.91 -5.86 -6.40
N ILE A 77 8.07 -6.22 -7.35
CA ILE A 77 7.50 -7.58 -7.46
C ILE A 77 8.29 -8.34 -8.51
N ASP A 78 8.88 -9.44 -8.09
CA ASP A 78 9.59 -10.36 -8.95
C ASP A 78 8.95 -11.74 -8.85
N GLN A 79 9.43 -12.66 -9.67
CA GLN A 79 8.93 -14.03 -9.75
C GLN A 79 9.01 -14.76 -8.41
N HIS A 80 10.07 -14.52 -7.64
CA HIS A 80 10.35 -15.23 -6.40
C HIS A 80 10.31 -14.37 -5.15
N SER A 81 10.18 -13.05 -5.29
CA SER A 81 10.29 -12.17 -4.14
C SER A 81 9.46 -10.90 -4.30
N ILE A 82 9.14 -10.30 -3.16
CA ILE A 82 8.55 -8.99 -3.07
C ILE A 82 9.43 -8.18 -2.16
N LEU A 83 10.01 -7.10 -2.68
CA LEU A 83 10.88 -6.21 -1.92
C LEU A 83 10.17 -4.89 -1.68
N CYS A 84 10.29 -4.37 -0.47
CA CYS A 84 9.69 -3.11 -0.08
C CYS A 84 10.76 -2.12 0.32
N SER A 85 10.61 -0.88 -0.12
CA SER A 85 11.43 0.23 0.36
C SER A 85 11.00 0.64 1.77
N LYS A 86 11.72 1.59 2.34
CA LYS A 86 11.26 2.28 3.53
C LYS A 86 10.02 3.10 3.20
N ILE A 87 9.17 3.28 4.20
CA ILE A 87 8.02 4.17 4.10
C ILE A 87 8.52 5.61 4.21
N ALA A 88 8.05 6.46 3.32
CA ALA A 88 8.48 7.86 3.25
C ALA A 88 7.28 8.77 3.16
N LEU A 89 7.49 10.04 3.50
CA LEU A 89 6.50 11.08 3.25
C LEU A 89 6.38 11.31 1.75
N ASP A 90 5.15 11.46 1.31
CA ASP A 90 4.87 11.69 -0.11
C ASP A 90 4.78 13.18 -0.42
#